data_cf73d1f26346687459b8c2a7445fe801
#
_entry.id   cf73d1f26346687459b8c2a7445fe801
#
_cell.length_a   1.000
_cell.length_b   1.000
_cell.length_c   1.000
_cell.angle_alpha   90.00
_cell.angle_beta   90.00
_cell.angle_gamma   90.00
#
_symmetry.space_group_name_H-M   'P 1'
#
loop_
_entity.id
_entity.type
_entity.pdbx_description
1 polymer ?
#
loop_
_entity_poly.entity_id
_entity_poly.type
_entity_poly.pdbx_seq_one_letter_code
_entity_poly.pdbx_strand_id
1 'polypeptide(L)'
;DEKTFLLKRLRSLYFPFVRWSLFFLIIHNALFYTGLLNETYGNGAGGVLHPYNWSVFSQRVWNVVFGMSGYDEFLTGSYWFFRSLFVGSLGFFVLLKILHHYNRRKPIHHLVGAIVVLLWLTILWMLTNGLHVPGMAQGGYRELMGALLLGLGFLYRYFSERIKLNLQVLLCCLIFLVVSTIYFPTSMAPHPTLLQFFTLPLTALAGFFLLRRLSLLLAARTGFLTRILAYIGDHSLYVFAFHLVAFKLVSMLKVEVLGLPWEAVGGHPVVQAGAATDGFFLLYVLVGVAVPLL
;
A
#
# COMPACT_ATOMS: atom_id res chain seq x y z
N ASP A 1 2.86 5.26 -26.03
CA ASP A 1 1.49 5.18 -26.49
C ASP A 1 0.55 5.19 -25.27
N GLU A 2 -0.41 6.14 -25.29
CA GLU A 2 -1.34 6.41 -24.19
C GLU A 2 -2.27 5.21 -23.93
N LYS A 3 -2.76 4.62 -25.02
CA LYS A 3 -3.63 3.44 -24.96
C LYS A 3 -2.94 2.28 -24.28
N THR A 4 -1.67 2.05 -24.61
CA THR A 4 -0.86 0.99 -24.00
C THR A 4 -0.63 1.26 -22.51
N PHE A 5 -0.36 2.52 -22.12
CA PHE A 5 -0.23 2.90 -20.71
C PHE A 5 -1.54 2.63 -19.94
N LEU A 6 -2.68 3.12 -20.45
CA LEU A 6 -3.97 2.92 -19.81
C LEU A 6 -4.35 1.45 -19.68
N LEU A 7 -4.22 0.67 -20.75
CA LEU A 7 -4.50 -0.77 -20.74
C LEU A 7 -3.61 -1.52 -19.75
N LYS A 8 -2.33 -1.15 -19.65
CA LYS A 8 -1.42 -1.73 -18.67
C LYS A 8 -1.88 -1.44 -17.24
N ARG A 9 -2.31 -0.22 -16.92
CA ARG A 9 -2.82 0.16 -15.60
C ARG A 9 -4.13 -0.55 -15.26
N LEU A 10 -5.05 -0.64 -16.21
CA LEU A 10 -6.29 -1.38 -16.04
C LEU A 10 -6.01 -2.87 -15.72
N ARG A 11 -5.15 -3.52 -16.50
CA ARG A 11 -4.82 -4.94 -16.32
C ARG A 11 -4.04 -5.24 -15.03
N SER A 12 -3.14 -4.34 -14.62
CA SER A 12 -2.25 -4.59 -13.47
C SER A 12 -2.80 -4.09 -12.14
N LEU A 13 -3.73 -3.14 -12.12
CA LEU A 13 -4.22 -2.52 -10.89
C LEU A 13 -5.74 -2.60 -10.75
N TYR A 14 -6.50 -2.15 -11.75
CA TYR A 14 -7.95 -2.07 -11.63
C TYR A 14 -8.62 -3.46 -11.65
N PHE A 15 -8.35 -4.30 -12.66
CA PHE A 15 -9.00 -5.61 -12.72
C PHE A 15 -8.63 -6.54 -11.56
N PRO A 16 -7.37 -6.65 -11.11
CA PRO A 16 -7.06 -7.40 -9.90
C PRO A 16 -7.80 -6.87 -8.66
N PHE A 17 -7.85 -5.53 -8.49
CA PHE A 17 -8.59 -4.92 -7.40
C PHE A 17 -10.07 -5.32 -7.44
N VAL A 18 -10.77 -5.12 -8.56
CA VAL A 18 -12.21 -5.42 -8.68
C VAL A 18 -12.46 -6.92 -8.47
N ARG A 19 -11.69 -7.78 -9.14
CA ARG A 19 -11.84 -9.23 -9.04
C ARG A 19 -11.75 -9.72 -7.60
N TRP A 20 -10.71 -9.35 -6.90
CA TRP A 20 -10.48 -9.85 -5.53
C TRP A 20 -11.40 -9.16 -4.52
N SER A 21 -11.71 -7.88 -4.68
CA SER A 21 -12.68 -7.21 -3.82
C SER A 21 -14.06 -7.86 -3.92
N LEU A 22 -14.54 -8.15 -5.12
CA LEU A 22 -15.82 -8.84 -5.32
C LEU A 22 -15.80 -10.26 -4.75
N PHE A 23 -14.71 -11.00 -4.92
CA PHE A 23 -14.56 -12.32 -4.32
C PHE A 23 -14.74 -12.26 -2.80
N PHE A 24 -14.05 -11.36 -2.11
CA PHE A 24 -14.16 -11.22 -0.65
C PHE A 24 -15.53 -10.70 -0.21
N LEU A 25 -16.18 -9.84 -0.97
CA LEU A 25 -17.56 -9.43 -0.68
C LEU A 25 -18.55 -10.60 -0.75
N ILE A 26 -18.38 -11.50 -1.72
CA ILE A 26 -19.25 -12.67 -1.89
C ILE A 26 -19.12 -13.64 -0.71
N ILE A 27 -17.89 -13.89 -0.25
CA ILE A 27 -17.66 -14.85 0.84
C ILE A 27 -17.78 -14.22 2.24
N HIS A 28 -17.96 -12.90 2.35
CA HIS A 28 -18.00 -12.18 3.62
C HIS A 28 -18.96 -12.79 4.64
N ASN A 29 -20.22 -13.00 4.26
CA ASN A 29 -21.22 -13.56 5.18
C ASN A 29 -20.87 -14.98 5.62
N ALA A 30 -20.30 -15.79 4.73
CA ALA A 30 -19.85 -17.14 5.09
C ALA A 30 -18.74 -17.08 6.13
N LEU A 31 -17.76 -16.20 5.95
CA LEU A 31 -16.65 -15.99 6.90
C LEU A 31 -17.15 -15.43 8.24
N PHE A 32 -18.19 -14.61 8.22
CA PHE A 32 -18.83 -14.11 9.44
C PHE A 32 -19.50 -15.25 10.22
N TYR A 33 -20.25 -16.12 9.56
CA TYR A 33 -20.92 -17.27 10.21
C TYR A 33 -19.94 -18.32 10.74
N THR A 34 -18.71 -18.39 10.22
CA THR A 34 -17.64 -19.25 10.78
C THR A 34 -16.94 -18.65 12.00
N GLY A 35 -17.21 -17.39 12.34
CA GLY A 35 -16.54 -16.65 13.41
C GLY A 35 -15.17 -16.11 13.04
N LEU A 36 -14.68 -16.36 11.81
CA LEU A 36 -13.42 -15.78 11.31
C LEU A 36 -13.51 -14.26 11.19
N LEU A 37 -14.69 -13.75 10.92
CA LEU A 37 -15.05 -12.35 11.01
C LEU A 37 -16.08 -12.20 12.12
N ASN A 38 -15.93 -11.21 13.00
CA ASN A 38 -16.90 -10.96 14.07
C ASN A 38 -16.85 -9.50 14.53
N GLU A 39 -17.90 -9.08 15.25
CA GLU A 39 -18.05 -7.71 15.71
C GLU A 39 -17.10 -7.36 16.86
N THR A 40 -16.77 -8.33 17.71
CA THR A 40 -16.00 -8.11 18.93
C THR A 40 -14.55 -7.75 18.63
N TYR A 41 -13.94 -8.46 17.71
CA TYR A 41 -12.52 -8.30 17.35
C TYR A 41 -12.32 -7.74 15.95
N GLY A 42 -13.39 -7.47 15.22
CA GLY A 42 -13.35 -6.88 13.89
C GLY A 42 -12.84 -5.44 13.90
N ASN A 43 -12.53 -4.92 12.74
CA ASN A 43 -12.13 -3.54 12.57
C ASN A 43 -13.34 -2.61 12.74
N GLY A 44 -13.46 -1.96 13.90
CA GLY A 44 -14.59 -1.08 14.23
C GLY A 44 -14.78 0.16 13.33
N ALA A 45 -13.78 0.49 12.50
CA ALA A 45 -13.82 1.70 11.67
C ALA A 45 -14.49 1.52 10.29
N GLY A 46 -15.30 0.52 10.07
CA GLY A 46 -15.98 0.28 8.79
C GLY A 46 -15.79 -1.12 8.27
N GLY A 47 -15.20 -1.97 9.10
CA GLY A 47 -14.92 -3.34 8.73
C GLY A 47 -16.16 -4.21 8.82
N VAL A 48 -16.06 -5.20 9.63
CA VAL A 48 -16.93 -6.35 9.64
C VAL A 48 -17.91 -6.23 10.82
N LEU A 49 -18.85 -5.31 10.74
CA LEU A 49 -19.77 -5.10 11.87
C LEU A 49 -20.93 -6.11 11.87
N HIS A 50 -21.38 -6.57 10.71
CA HIS A 50 -22.48 -7.52 10.60
C HIS A 50 -22.52 -8.19 9.23
N PRO A 51 -23.28 -9.28 9.07
CA PRO A 51 -23.54 -9.85 7.76
C PRO A 51 -24.16 -8.81 6.81
N TYR A 52 -23.71 -8.82 5.55
CA TYR A 52 -24.25 -7.91 4.57
C TYR A 52 -25.65 -8.35 4.12
N ASN A 53 -26.61 -7.45 4.19
CA ASN A 53 -27.88 -7.59 3.48
C ASN A 53 -27.70 -7.17 2.02
N TRP A 54 -28.74 -7.41 1.20
CA TRP A 54 -28.68 -7.12 -0.24
C TRP A 54 -28.42 -5.64 -0.56
N SER A 55 -28.97 -4.72 0.21
CA SER A 55 -28.76 -3.27 0.02
C SER A 55 -27.30 -2.89 0.25
N VAL A 56 -26.71 -3.32 1.38
CA VAL A 56 -25.29 -3.07 1.69
C VAL A 56 -24.37 -3.74 0.66
N PHE A 57 -24.67 -5.00 0.31
CA PHE A 57 -23.89 -5.73 -0.70
C PHE A 57 -23.87 -5.01 -2.05
N SER A 58 -25.03 -4.64 -2.58
CA SER A 58 -25.12 -3.95 -3.87
C SER A 58 -24.44 -2.59 -3.87
N GLN A 59 -24.56 -1.83 -2.80
CA GLN A 59 -23.86 -0.55 -2.63
C GLN A 59 -22.34 -0.75 -2.61
N ARG A 60 -21.83 -1.78 -1.91
CA ARG A 60 -20.40 -2.10 -1.88
C ARG A 60 -19.89 -2.55 -3.25
N VAL A 61 -20.66 -3.37 -3.97
CA VAL A 61 -20.31 -3.75 -5.36
C VAL A 61 -20.18 -2.52 -6.25
N TRP A 62 -21.15 -1.60 -6.17
CA TRP A 62 -21.07 -0.34 -6.91
C TRP A 62 -19.82 0.47 -6.57
N ASN A 63 -19.52 0.63 -5.29
CA ASN A 63 -18.36 1.37 -4.82
C ASN A 63 -17.04 0.71 -5.24
N VAL A 64 -16.97 -0.62 -5.24
CA VAL A 64 -15.79 -1.37 -5.72
C VAL A 64 -15.57 -1.11 -7.21
N VAL A 65 -16.61 -1.25 -8.02
CA VAL A 65 -16.48 -1.12 -9.48
C VAL A 65 -16.21 0.32 -9.90
N PHE A 66 -16.94 1.29 -9.39
CA PHE A 66 -16.85 2.67 -9.88
C PHE A 66 -15.96 3.59 -9.04
N GLY A 67 -15.80 3.30 -7.74
CA GLY A 67 -15.03 4.14 -6.82
C GLY A 67 -13.71 3.53 -6.35
N MET A 68 -13.40 2.29 -6.71
CA MET A 68 -12.28 1.52 -6.12
C MET A 68 -12.26 1.64 -4.59
N SER A 69 -13.45 1.56 -3.96
CA SER A 69 -13.68 1.67 -2.52
C SER A 69 -14.77 0.67 -2.09
N GLY A 70 -15.14 0.64 -0.81
CA GLY A 70 -16.23 -0.24 -0.34
C GLY A 70 -15.88 -1.73 -0.30
N TYR A 71 -14.62 -2.10 -0.51
CA TYR A 71 -14.13 -3.46 -0.30
C TYR A 71 -14.18 -3.83 1.20
N ASP A 72 -14.06 -5.12 1.50
CA ASP A 72 -13.98 -5.61 2.87
C ASP A 72 -12.62 -5.23 3.47
N GLU A 73 -12.59 -4.21 4.33
CA GLU A 73 -11.33 -3.70 4.91
C GLU A 73 -10.64 -4.71 5.82
N PHE A 74 -11.37 -5.68 6.36
CA PHE A 74 -10.80 -6.67 7.25
C PHE A 74 -9.82 -7.63 6.55
N LEU A 75 -10.21 -8.18 5.40
CA LEU A 75 -9.38 -9.11 4.63
C LEU A 75 -8.60 -8.43 3.52
N THR A 76 -9.04 -7.27 3.08
CA THR A 76 -8.48 -6.54 1.95
C THR A 76 -8.07 -5.11 2.32
N GLY A 77 -7.75 -4.88 3.60
CA GLY A 77 -7.40 -3.54 4.12
C GLY A 77 -6.21 -2.87 3.43
N SER A 78 -5.34 -3.64 2.80
CA SER A 78 -4.24 -3.13 1.98
C SER A 78 -4.68 -2.60 0.60
N TYR A 79 -5.90 -2.88 0.13
CA TYR A 79 -6.34 -2.59 -1.25
C TYR A 79 -6.47 -1.10 -1.58
N TRP A 80 -6.47 -0.21 -0.59
CA TRP A 80 -6.32 1.23 -0.84
C TRP A 80 -5.09 1.54 -1.71
N PHE A 81 -4.06 0.71 -1.67
CA PHE A 81 -2.84 0.88 -2.44
C PHE A 81 -3.07 0.73 -3.96
N PHE A 82 -3.93 -0.22 -4.39
CA PHE A 82 -4.33 -0.34 -5.79
C PHE A 82 -4.94 0.96 -6.31
N ARG A 83 -5.87 1.55 -5.53
CA ARG A 83 -6.52 2.82 -5.88
C ARG A 83 -5.50 3.96 -5.94
N SER A 84 -4.66 4.09 -4.92
CA SER A 84 -3.63 5.13 -4.87
C SER A 84 -2.68 5.05 -6.06
N LEU A 85 -2.23 3.86 -6.44
CA LEU A 85 -1.39 3.67 -7.62
C LEU A 85 -2.14 3.91 -8.92
N PHE A 86 -3.37 3.44 -9.03
CA PHE A 86 -4.17 3.61 -10.25
C PHE A 86 -4.51 5.07 -10.48
N VAL A 87 -5.21 5.70 -9.54
CA VAL A 87 -5.63 7.09 -9.62
C VAL A 87 -4.43 8.04 -9.65
N GLY A 88 -3.44 7.83 -8.76
CA GLY A 88 -2.24 8.64 -8.71
C GLY A 88 -1.43 8.59 -10.00
N SER A 89 -1.27 7.40 -10.62
CA SER A 89 -0.55 7.29 -11.89
C SER A 89 -1.30 7.88 -13.08
N LEU A 90 -2.63 7.75 -13.12
CA LEU A 90 -3.45 8.38 -14.18
C LEU A 90 -3.45 9.90 -14.02
N GLY A 91 -3.68 10.41 -12.80
CA GLY A 91 -3.64 11.84 -12.52
C GLY A 91 -2.29 12.46 -12.86
N PHE A 92 -1.19 11.81 -12.47
CA PHE A 92 0.16 12.24 -12.82
C PHE A 92 0.38 12.28 -14.34
N PHE A 93 -0.06 11.24 -15.05
CA PHE A 93 0.05 11.16 -16.51
C PHE A 93 -0.73 12.28 -17.21
N VAL A 94 -1.97 12.54 -16.76
CA VAL A 94 -2.80 13.63 -17.30
C VAL A 94 -2.15 14.98 -17.06
N LEU A 95 -1.67 15.26 -15.84
CA LEU A 95 -0.97 16.51 -15.52
C LEU A 95 0.29 16.69 -16.37
N LEU A 96 1.08 15.63 -16.53
CA LEU A 96 2.28 15.68 -17.37
C LEU A 96 1.92 15.97 -18.83
N LYS A 97 0.86 15.37 -19.34
CA LYS A 97 0.40 15.60 -20.71
C LYS A 97 -0.09 17.04 -20.94
N ILE A 98 -0.88 17.56 -20.00
CA ILE A 98 -1.35 18.96 -20.04
C ILE A 98 -0.14 19.91 -20.03
N LEU A 99 0.77 19.76 -19.08
CA LEU A 99 1.95 20.63 -18.99
C LEU A 99 2.85 20.51 -20.22
N HIS A 100 3.03 19.31 -20.76
CA HIS A 100 3.81 19.09 -21.96
C HIS A 100 3.17 19.74 -23.21
N HIS A 101 1.84 19.72 -23.31
CA HIS A 101 1.11 20.38 -24.40
C HIS A 101 1.40 21.89 -24.43
N TYR A 102 1.35 22.55 -23.27
CA TYR A 102 1.61 24.00 -23.17
C TYR A 102 3.09 24.37 -23.17
N ASN A 103 3.99 23.43 -22.85
CA ASN A 103 5.43 23.68 -22.68
C ASN A 103 6.28 22.71 -23.50
N ARG A 104 5.97 22.49 -24.76
CA ARG A 104 6.62 21.51 -25.64
C ARG A 104 8.16 21.66 -25.76
N ARG A 105 8.67 22.88 -25.54
CA ARG A 105 10.12 23.18 -25.63
C ARG A 105 10.89 22.81 -24.36
N LYS A 106 10.21 22.59 -23.22
CA LYS A 106 10.87 22.28 -21.96
C LYS A 106 11.19 20.79 -21.85
N PRO A 107 12.38 20.42 -21.32
CA PRO A 107 12.70 19.03 -21.05
C PRO A 107 11.69 18.40 -20.07
N ILE A 108 11.40 17.13 -20.28
CA ILE A 108 10.36 16.39 -19.54
C ILE A 108 10.61 16.37 -18.02
N HIS A 109 11.88 16.29 -17.61
CA HIS A 109 12.25 16.28 -16.18
C HIS A 109 11.92 17.60 -15.46
N HIS A 110 12.00 18.75 -16.16
CA HIS A 110 11.55 20.03 -15.59
C HIS A 110 10.03 20.05 -15.37
N LEU A 111 9.26 19.48 -16.30
CA LEU A 111 7.81 19.38 -16.18
C LEU A 111 7.43 18.45 -15.02
N VAL A 112 8.12 17.32 -14.89
CA VAL A 112 7.93 16.40 -13.76
C VAL A 112 8.28 17.09 -12.43
N GLY A 113 9.39 17.84 -12.38
CA GLY A 113 9.74 18.62 -11.20
C GLY A 113 8.66 19.64 -10.82
N ALA A 114 8.10 20.34 -11.81
CA ALA A 114 7.00 21.27 -11.57
C ALA A 114 5.73 20.56 -11.03
N ILE A 115 5.39 19.36 -11.55
CA ILE A 115 4.28 18.56 -11.03
C ILE A 115 4.54 18.14 -9.58
N VAL A 116 5.75 17.68 -9.26
CA VAL A 116 6.11 17.27 -7.89
C VAL A 116 5.94 18.44 -6.92
N VAL A 117 6.43 19.62 -7.28
CA VAL A 117 6.27 20.84 -6.46
C VAL A 117 4.79 21.21 -6.33
N LEU A 118 4.04 21.20 -7.42
CA LEU A 118 2.60 21.49 -7.42
C LEU A 118 1.84 20.54 -6.50
N LEU A 119 2.05 19.23 -6.63
CA LEU A 119 1.42 18.22 -5.78
C LEU A 119 1.79 18.41 -4.32
N TRP A 120 3.07 18.68 -4.03
CA TRP A 120 3.55 18.92 -2.68
C TRP A 120 2.86 20.14 -2.02
N LEU A 121 2.77 21.26 -2.74
CA LEU A 121 2.08 22.46 -2.28
C LEU A 121 0.57 22.23 -2.13
N THR A 122 -0.06 21.51 -3.06
CA THR A 122 -1.49 21.17 -3.01
C THR A 122 -1.80 20.33 -1.77
N ILE A 123 -1.01 19.28 -1.51
CA ILE A 123 -1.21 18.44 -0.32
C ILE A 123 -1.00 19.23 0.96
N LEU A 124 0.05 20.06 1.02
CA LEU A 124 0.30 20.93 2.17
C LEU A 124 -0.89 21.87 2.43
N TRP A 125 -1.39 22.52 1.38
CA TRP A 125 -2.55 23.40 1.48
C TRP A 125 -3.81 22.65 1.92
N MET A 126 -4.05 21.45 1.41
CA MET A 126 -5.17 20.60 1.86
C MET A 126 -5.06 20.24 3.34
N LEU A 127 -3.88 19.83 3.81
CA LEU A 127 -3.68 19.44 5.20
C LEU A 127 -3.82 20.61 6.17
N THR A 128 -3.30 21.77 5.82
CA THR A 128 -3.38 22.97 6.68
C THR A 128 -4.79 23.55 6.79
N ASN A 129 -5.64 23.32 5.78
CA ASN A 129 -7.02 23.81 5.74
C ASN A 129 -8.07 22.71 5.99
N GLY A 130 -7.67 21.49 6.32
CA GLY A 130 -8.60 20.38 6.55
C GLY A 130 -9.43 20.01 5.31
N LEU A 131 -8.90 20.25 4.11
CA LEU A 131 -9.62 20.02 2.86
C LEU A 131 -9.49 18.56 2.38
N HIS A 132 -10.52 18.10 1.70
CA HIS A 132 -10.57 16.77 1.08
C HIS A 132 -10.96 16.87 -0.38
N VAL A 133 -10.47 15.93 -1.20
CA VAL A 133 -10.88 15.84 -2.60
C VAL A 133 -12.32 15.29 -2.66
N PRO A 134 -13.29 16.06 -3.18
CA PRO A 134 -14.69 15.62 -3.27
C PRO A 134 -14.84 14.33 -4.06
N GLY A 135 -15.68 13.42 -3.59
CA GLY A 135 -15.96 12.14 -4.25
C GLY A 135 -14.85 11.09 -4.15
N MET A 136 -13.71 11.42 -3.51
CA MET A 136 -12.61 10.48 -3.32
C MET A 136 -12.66 9.86 -1.93
N ALA A 137 -12.69 8.54 -1.87
CA ALA A 137 -12.73 7.83 -0.59
C ALA A 137 -11.51 8.21 0.27
N GLN A 138 -11.73 8.39 1.57
CA GLN A 138 -10.70 8.80 2.53
C GLN A 138 -9.99 10.13 2.17
N GLY A 139 -10.65 11.03 1.44
CA GLY A 139 -10.20 12.40 1.20
C GLY A 139 -9.11 12.60 0.15
N GLY A 140 -8.57 11.54 -0.45
CA GLY A 140 -7.66 11.64 -1.60
C GLY A 140 -6.18 11.91 -1.29
N TYR A 141 -5.80 12.05 -0.03
CA TYR A 141 -4.41 12.27 0.35
C TYR A 141 -3.46 11.18 -0.19
N ARG A 142 -3.85 9.91 -0.05
CA ARG A 142 -3.03 8.75 -0.49
C ARG A 142 -2.77 8.76 -1.99
N GLU A 143 -3.75 9.16 -2.77
CA GLU A 143 -3.68 9.24 -4.22
C GLU A 143 -2.73 10.34 -4.67
N LEU A 144 -2.83 11.53 -4.06
CA LEU A 144 -1.94 12.65 -4.33
C LEU A 144 -0.51 12.36 -3.90
N MET A 145 -0.33 11.75 -2.71
CA MET A 145 0.99 11.33 -2.24
C MET A 145 1.59 10.23 -3.12
N GLY A 146 0.78 9.27 -3.57
CA GLY A 146 1.20 8.26 -4.54
C GLY A 146 1.68 8.87 -5.85
N ALA A 147 0.96 9.87 -6.38
CA ALA A 147 1.37 10.62 -7.56
C ALA A 147 2.68 11.39 -7.34
N LEU A 148 2.84 12.03 -6.18
CA LEU A 148 4.07 12.72 -5.79
C LEU A 148 5.27 11.77 -5.74
N LEU A 149 5.12 10.62 -5.07
CA LEU A 149 6.18 9.61 -4.98
C LEU A 149 6.53 9.01 -6.35
N LEU A 150 5.54 8.84 -7.24
CA LEU A 150 5.76 8.44 -8.63
C LEU A 150 6.63 9.47 -9.38
N GLY A 151 6.35 10.77 -9.19
CA GLY A 151 7.13 11.85 -9.76
C GLY A 151 8.57 11.87 -9.23
N LEU A 152 8.76 11.68 -7.92
CA LEU A 152 10.09 11.55 -7.31
C LEU A 152 10.86 10.34 -7.89
N GLY A 153 10.19 9.20 -8.08
CA GLY A 153 10.77 8.02 -8.72
C GLY A 153 11.22 8.27 -10.16
N PHE A 154 10.44 9.05 -10.93
CA PHE A 154 10.81 9.46 -12.28
C PHE A 154 12.04 10.36 -12.27
N LEU A 155 12.07 11.38 -11.41
CA LEU A 155 13.23 12.26 -11.24
C LEU A 155 14.47 11.46 -10.80
N TYR A 156 14.31 10.56 -9.84
CA TYR A 156 15.39 9.66 -9.45
C TYR A 156 15.95 8.88 -10.64
N ARG A 157 15.09 8.25 -11.45
CA ARG A 157 15.54 7.51 -12.64
C ARG A 157 16.34 8.39 -13.61
N TYR A 158 15.90 9.62 -13.80
CA TYR A 158 16.57 10.58 -14.69
C TYR A 158 17.94 10.99 -14.16
N PHE A 159 18.07 11.19 -12.85
CA PHE A 159 19.32 11.60 -12.21
C PHE A 159 20.13 10.44 -11.61
N SER A 160 19.72 9.20 -11.80
CA SER A 160 20.28 8.03 -11.11
C SER A 160 21.79 7.84 -11.31
N GLU A 161 22.31 8.21 -12.48
CA GLU A 161 23.76 8.15 -12.78
C GLU A 161 24.59 9.18 -12.00
N ARG A 162 23.95 10.30 -11.60
CA ARG A 162 24.61 11.37 -10.82
C ARG A 162 24.55 11.10 -9.32
N ILE A 163 23.65 10.24 -8.86
CA ILE A 163 23.44 9.93 -7.44
C ILE A 163 24.37 8.78 -7.04
N LYS A 164 25.47 9.10 -6.38
CA LYS A 164 26.42 8.11 -5.87
C LYS A 164 25.95 7.59 -4.50
N LEU A 165 25.46 6.36 -4.46
CA LEU A 165 25.10 5.68 -3.21
C LEU A 165 26.33 5.01 -2.59
N ASN A 166 27.22 5.83 -2.01
CA ASN A 166 28.37 5.34 -1.26
C ASN A 166 27.96 4.85 0.14
N LEU A 167 28.87 4.19 0.86
CA LEU A 167 28.59 3.63 2.18
C LEU A 167 28.12 4.70 3.18
N GLN A 168 28.69 5.90 3.14
CA GLN A 168 28.34 6.98 4.03
C GLN A 168 26.86 7.40 3.85
N VAL A 169 26.41 7.59 2.60
CA VAL A 169 25.02 7.92 2.28
C VAL A 169 24.08 6.82 2.78
N LEU A 170 24.46 5.55 2.58
CA LEU A 170 23.64 4.42 3.04
C LEU A 170 23.55 4.34 4.57
N LEU A 171 24.66 4.59 5.27
CA LEU A 171 24.66 4.68 6.74
C LEU A 171 23.79 5.84 7.24
N CYS A 172 23.88 7.02 6.62
CA CYS A 172 22.99 8.13 6.94
C CYS A 172 21.52 7.77 6.71
N CYS A 173 21.19 7.10 5.61
CA CYS A 173 19.82 6.63 5.34
C CYS A 173 19.36 5.63 6.41
N LEU A 174 20.21 4.68 6.81
CA LEU A 174 19.89 3.69 7.85
C LEU A 174 19.64 4.38 9.20
N ILE A 175 20.56 5.25 9.63
CA ILE A 175 20.42 6.00 10.88
C ILE A 175 19.13 6.84 10.85
N PHE A 176 18.89 7.54 9.73
CA PHE A 176 17.66 8.32 9.57
C PHE A 176 16.39 7.47 9.70
N LEU A 177 16.35 6.27 9.10
CA LEU A 177 15.20 5.37 9.22
C LEU A 177 15.02 4.87 10.64
N VAL A 178 16.09 4.49 11.35
CA VAL A 178 16.02 4.06 12.75
C VAL A 178 15.48 5.20 13.64
N VAL A 179 16.04 6.39 13.50
CA VAL A 179 15.59 7.59 14.24
C VAL A 179 14.14 7.91 13.92
N SER A 180 13.77 7.86 12.63
CA SER A 180 12.39 8.09 12.20
C SER A 180 11.42 7.10 12.81
N THR A 181 11.77 5.82 12.88
CA THR A 181 10.89 4.80 13.45
C THR A 181 10.67 5.01 14.95
N ILE A 182 11.67 5.50 15.68
CA ILE A 182 11.58 5.72 17.12
C ILE A 182 10.83 7.00 17.49
N TYR A 183 11.16 8.11 16.82
CA TYR A 183 10.69 9.44 17.24
C TYR A 183 9.53 10.01 16.43
N PHE A 184 9.39 9.62 15.16
CA PHE A 184 8.35 10.16 14.27
C PHE A 184 7.92 9.11 13.23
N PRO A 185 7.30 8.01 13.68
CA PRO A 185 6.87 6.96 12.78
C PRO A 185 5.91 7.50 11.73
N THR A 186 6.19 7.20 10.47
CA THR A 186 5.43 7.68 9.31
C THR A 186 4.70 6.55 8.63
N SER A 187 3.51 6.86 8.12
CA SER A 187 2.72 5.94 7.30
C SER A 187 1.93 6.71 6.25
N MET A 188 1.50 6.04 5.19
CA MET A 188 0.52 6.60 4.25
C MET A 188 -0.90 6.56 4.84
N ALA A 189 -1.08 7.18 6.01
CA ALA A 189 -2.39 7.32 6.63
C ALA A 189 -3.34 8.16 5.75
N PRO A 190 -4.67 7.95 5.81
CA PRO A 190 -5.63 8.78 5.08
C PRO A 190 -5.67 10.24 5.58
N HIS A 191 -5.37 10.44 6.86
CA HIS A 191 -5.32 11.74 7.53
C HIS A 191 -3.98 11.89 8.28
N PRO A 192 -2.88 12.20 7.59
CA PRO A 192 -1.57 12.34 8.23
C PRO A 192 -1.47 13.67 8.96
N THR A 193 -0.59 13.69 9.96
CA THR A 193 -0.13 14.95 10.55
C THR A 193 0.82 15.67 9.60
N LEU A 194 1.05 16.98 9.83
CA LEU A 194 2.05 17.74 9.06
C LEU A 194 3.45 17.10 9.17
N LEU A 195 3.82 16.63 10.36
CA LEU A 195 5.10 15.94 10.55
C LEU A 195 5.20 14.69 9.66
N GLN A 196 4.18 13.87 9.63
CA GLN A 196 4.13 12.68 8.77
C GLN A 196 4.19 13.04 7.28
N PHE A 197 3.56 14.13 6.87
CA PHE A 197 3.62 14.62 5.50
C PHE A 197 5.05 15.01 5.08
N PHE A 198 5.80 15.71 5.93
CA PHE A 198 7.18 16.10 5.63
C PHE A 198 8.16 14.93 5.71
N THR A 199 7.96 14.02 6.64
CA THR A 199 8.91 12.92 6.88
C THR A 199 8.70 11.75 5.92
N LEU A 200 7.47 11.50 5.44
CA LEU A 200 7.16 10.35 4.57
C LEU A 200 7.98 10.31 3.26
N PRO A 201 8.10 11.38 2.46
CA PRO A 201 8.92 11.33 1.25
C PRO A 201 10.40 11.07 1.54
N LEU A 202 10.92 11.60 2.65
CA LEU A 202 12.31 11.40 3.06
C LEU A 202 12.58 9.97 3.50
N THR A 203 11.70 9.39 4.33
CA THR A 203 11.80 7.98 4.75
C THR A 203 11.61 7.03 3.57
N ALA A 204 10.71 7.34 2.64
CA ALA A 204 10.49 6.56 1.43
C ALA A 204 11.75 6.55 0.54
N LEU A 205 12.40 7.70 0.33
CA LEU A 205 13.65 7.80 -0.43
C LEU A 205 14.81 7.08 0.26
N ALA A 206 14.96 7.26 1.58
CA ALA A 206 16.01 6.58 2.34
C ALA A 206 15.85 5.06 2.29
N GLY A 207 14.63 4.55 2.49
CA GLY A 207 14.31 3.13 2.36
C GLY A 207 14.56 2.60 0.96
N PHE A 208 14.16 3.35 -0.06
CA PHE A 208 14.39 3.00 -1.46
C PHE A 208 15.89 2.89 -1.79
N PHE A 209 16.74 3.82 -1.31
CA PHE A 209 18.17 3.78 -1.56
C PHE A 209 18.83 2.55 -0.93
N LEU A 210 18.47 2.22 0.32
CA LEU A 210 18.96 1.03 0.99
C LEU A 210 18.53 -0.26 0.27
N LEU A 211 17.23 -0.39 -0.01
CA LEU A 211 16.70 -1.56 -0.70
C LEU A 211 17.29 -1.71 -2.11
N ARG A 212 17.43 -0.63 -2.85
CA ARG A 212 18.08 -0.66 -4.17
C ARG A 212 19.51 -1.17 -4.08
N ARG A 213 20.31 -0.66 -3.13
CA ARG A 213 21.70 -1.11 -2.96
C ARG A 213 21.77 -2.57 -2.58
N LEU A 214 20.94 -2.98 -1.63
CA LEU A 214 20.85 -4.38 -1.20
C LEU A 214 20.45 -5.29 -2.37
N SER A 215 19.44 -4.91 -3.14
CA SER A 215 19.00 -5.65 -4.32
C SER A 215 20.09 -5.80 -5.37
N LEU A 216 20.89 -4.75 -5.62
CA LEU A 216 22.03 -4.82 -6.55
C LEU A 216 23.12 -5.77 -6.05
N LEU A 217 23.42 -5.76 -4.74
CA LEU A 217 24.38 -6.68 -4.13
C LEU A 217 23.92 -8.14 -4.19
N LEU A 218 22.62 -8.38 -3.98
CA LEU A 218 22.03 -9.71 -4.09
C LEU A 218 21.97 -10.19 -5.55
N ALA A 219 21.59 -9.32 -6.47
CA ALA A 219 21.51 -9.64 -7.91
C ALA A 219 22.89 -9.99 -8.53
N ALA A 220 23.96 -9.46 -7.94
CA ALA A 220 25.33 -9.85 -8.35
C ALA A 220 25.73 -11.27 -7.92
N ARG A 221 24.92 -11.93 -7.10
CA ARG A 221 25.17 -13.30 -6.62
C ARG A 221 24.14 -14.26 -7.23
N THR A 222 24.61 -15.31 -7.86
CA THR A 222 23.76 -16.42 -8.31
C THR A 222 23.60 -17.43 -7.18
N GLY A 223 22.46 -17.36 -6.46
CA GLY A 223 22.25 -18.24 -5.32
C GLY A 223 20.77 -18.57 -5.10
N PHE A 224 20.50 -19.49 -4.19
CA PHE A 224 19.15 -19.90 -3.82
C PHE A 224 18.31 -18.72 -3.29
N LEU A 225 18.90 -17.88 -2.43
CA LEU A 225 18.23 -16.69 -1.89
C LEU A 225 17.82 -15.70 -2.99
N THR A 226 18.70 -15.44 -3.96
CA THR A 226 18.38 -14.54 -5.07
C THR A 226 17.20 -15.05 -5.89
N ARG A 227 17.15 -16.38 -6.15
CA ARG A 227 16.03 -17.01 -6.87
C ARG A 227 14.72 -16.90 -6.11
N ILE A 228 14.72 -17.17 -4.79
CA ILE A 228 13.52 -17.04 -3.96
C ILE A 228 13.02 -15.60 -3.96
N LEU A 229 13.90 -14.61 -3.71
CA LEU A 229 13.50 -13.20 -3.67
C LEU A 229 13.01 -12.70 -5.03
N ALA A 230 13.60 -13.15 -6.13
CA ALA A 230 13.10 -12.86 -7.48
C ALA A 230 11.70 -13.45 -7.69
N TYR A 231 11.49 -14.72 -7.32
CA TYR A 231 10.18 -15.38 -7.41
C TYR A 231 9.11 -14.64 -6.60
N ILE A 232 9.42 -14.28 -5.34
CA ILE A 232 8.51 -13.47 -4.49
C ILE A 232 8.21 -12.13 -5.17
N GLY A 233 9.21 -11.48 -5.74
CA GLY A 233 9.07 -10.21 -6.45
C GLY A 233 8.14 -10.31 -7.65
N ASP A 234 8.31 -11.34 -8.47
CA ASP A 234 7.48 -11.58 -9.67
C ASP A 234 6.02 -11.90 -9.31
N HIS A 235 5.79 -12.50 -8.13
CA HIS A 235 4.47 -12.88 -7.62
C HIS A 235 3.97 -11.96 -6.48
N SER A 236 4.61 -10.83 -6.27
CA SER A 236 4.30 -9.89 -5.16
C SER A 236 2.85 -9.41 -5.13
N LEU A 237 2.16 -9.41 -6.28
CA LEU A 237 0.74 -9.09 -6.36
C LEU A 237 -0.13 -10.08 -5.56
N TYR A 238 0.18 -11.37 -5.59
CA TYR A 238 -0.54 -12.39 -4.82
C TYR A 238 -0.25 -12.25 -3.32
N VAL A 239 1.02 -12.04 -2.96
CA VAL A 239 1.40 -11.75 -1.57
C VAL A 239 0.63 -10.53 -1.06
N PHE A 240 0.62 -9.45 -1.85
CA PHE A 240 -0.10 -8.24 -1.50
C PHE A 240 -1.62 -8.47 -1.34
N ALA A 241 -2.22 -9.26 -2.23
CA ALA A 241 -3.66 -9.50 -2.22
C ALA A 241 -4.13 -10.40 -1.07
N PHE A 242 -3.32 -11.39 -0.66
CA PHE A 242 -3.78 -12.47 0.22
C PHE A 242 -3.07 -12.57 1.57
N HIS A 243 -2.06 -11.75 1.88
CA HIS A 243 -1.32 -11.86 3.14
C HIS A 243 -2.22 -11.71 4.38
N LEU A 244 -3.24 -10.83 4.35
CA LEU A 244 -4.16 -10.68 5.49
C LEU A 244 -5.00 -11.93 5.72
N VAL A 245 -5.38 -12.62 4.65
CA VAL A 245 -6.07 -13.92 4.73
C VAL A 245 -5.13 -14.99 5.27
N ALA A 246 -3.90 -15.03 4.77
CA ALA A 246 -2.87 -15.95 5.24
C ALA A 246 -2.56 -15.75 6.73
N PHE A 247 -2.62 -14.52 7.23
CA PHE A 247 -2.47 -14.23 8.66
C PHE A 247 -3.53 -14.91 9.53
N LYS A 248 -4.72 -15.19 9.00
CA LYS A 248 -5.77 -15.89 9.77
C LYS A 248 -5.36 -17.32 10.14
N LEU A 249 -4.56 -17.98 9.31
CA LEU A 249 -4.01 -19.30 9.64
C LEU A 249 -3.11 -19.24 10.89
N VAL A 250 -2.24 -18.23 10.96
CA VAL A 250 -1.40 -18.01 12.14
C VAL A 250 -2.23 -17.54 13.33
N SER A 251 -3.27 -16.75 13.09
CA SER A 251 -4.21 -16.32 14.14
C SER A 251 -4.93 -17.49 14.79
N MET A 252 -5.38 -18.47 14.00
CA MET A 252 -5.99 -19.71 14.49
C MET A 252 -5.01 -20.48 15.39
N LEU A 253 -3.78 -20.69 14.90
CA LEU A 253 -2.74 -21.36 15.70
C LEU A 253 -2.43 -20.61 16.98
N LYS A 254 -2.34 -19.28 16.94
CA LYS A 254 -2.05 -18.45 18.11
C LYS A 254 -3.17 -18.51 19.15
N VAL A 255 -4.41 -18.47 18.71
CA VAL A 255 -5.60 -18.60 19.59
C VAL A 255 -5.58 -19.93 20.31
N GLU A 256 -5.32 -21.02 19.60
CA GLU A 256 -5.21 -22.36 20.17
C GLU A 256 -4.08 -22.46 21.19
N VAL A 257 -2.88 -22.02 20.83
CA VAL A 257 -1.67 -22.10 21.68
C VAL A 257 -1.81 -21.27 22.95
N LEU A 258 -2.45 -20.10 22.86
CA LEU A 258 -2.63 -19.20 24.02
C LEU A 258 -3.93 -19.45 24.79
N GLY A 259 -4.76 -20.41 24.38
CA GLY A 259 -6.04 -20.70 25.03
C GLY A 259 -7.02 -19.54 24.98
N LEU A 260 -6.99 -18.75 23.90
CA LEU A 260 -7.89 -17.61 23.72
C LEU A 260 -9.25 -18.07 23.16
N PRO A 261 -10.32 -17.29 23.36
CA PRO A 261 -11.61 -17.60 22.74
C PRO A 261 -11.49 -17.56 21.21
N TRP A 262 -12.22 -18.44 20.50
CA TRP A 262 -12.15 -18.55 19.04
C TRP A 262 -12.39 -17.22 18.32
N GLU A 263 -13.28 -16.39 18.86
CA GLU A 263 -13.58 -15.05 18.32
C GLU A 263 -12.35 -14.15 18.20
N ALA A 264 -11.30 -14.41 19.00
CA ALA A 264 -10.04 -13.66 18.91
C ALA A 264 -9.31 -13.84 17.56
N VAL A 265 -9.64 -14.88 16.77
CA VAL A 265 -9.18 -15.02 15.38
C VAL A 265 -9.64 -13.83 14.53
N GLY A 266 -10.76 -13.22 14.89
CA GLY A 266 -11.25 -11.98 14.28
C GLY A 266 -10.34 -10.76 14.46
N GLY A 267 -9.30 -10.81 15.28
CA GLY A 267 -8.37 -9.69 15.48
C GLY A 267 -7.75 -9.21 14.16
N HIS A 268 -7.68 -7.87 13.97
CA HIS A 268 -7.18 -7.27 12.72
C HIS A 268 -5.96 -6.35 12.97
N PRO A 269 -4.92 -6.46 12.14
CA PRO A 269 -4.65 -7.48 11.11
C PRO A 269 -4.25 -8.83 11.70
N VAL A 270 -3.83 -8.87 12.96
CA VAL A 270 -3.34 -10.04 13.70
C VAL A 270 -3.94 -10.06 15.11
N VAL A 271 -3.85 -11.21 15.78
CA VAL A 271 -4.26 -11.32 17.18
C VAL A 271 -3.28 -10.54 18.06
N GLN A 272 -3.77 -9.55 18.81
CA GLN A 272 -2.95 -8.59 19.57
C GLN A 272 -2.42 -9.15 20.91
N ALA A 273 -3.08 -10.17 21.48
CA ALA A 273 -2.63 -10.79 22.73
C ALA A 273 -1.19 -11.28 22.61
N GLY A 274 -0.31 -10.90 23.54
CA GLY A 274 1.10 -11.29 23.57
C GLY A 274 1.96 -10.78 22.39
N ALA A 275 1.43 -9.94 21.51
CA ALA A 275 2.00 -9.63 20.19
C ALA A 275 3.46 -9.13 20.21
N ALA A 276 3.90 -8.46 21.28
CA ALA A 276 5.24 -7.89 21.34
C ALA A 276 6.33 -8.91 21.72
N THR A 277 5.99 -10.05 22.34
CA THR A 277 6.97 -10.93 23.01
C THR A 277 6.85 -12.41 22.64
N ASP A 278 5.82 -12.82 21.92
CA ASP A 278 5.49 -14.23 21.71
C ASP A 278 6.15 -14.88 20.48
N GLY A 279 6.91 -14.13 19.69
CA GLY A 279 7.58 -14.63 18.49
C GLY A 279 6.65 -14.97 17.31
N PHE A 280 5.33 -14.91 17.45
CA PHE A 280 4.38 -15.18 16.37
C PHE A 280 4.51 -14.22 15.18
N PHE A 281 5.11 -13.04 15.38
CA PHE A 281 5.36 -12.10 14.29
C PHE A 281 6.21 -12.73 13.17
N LEU A 282 7.16 -13.61 13.48
CA LEU A 282 7.94 -14.33 12.46
C LEU A 282 7.05 -15.27 11.65
N LEU A 283 6.12 -15.98 12.31
CA LEU A 283 5.16 -16.85 11.61
C LEU A 283 4.22 -16.04 10.73
N TYR A 284 3.72 -14.90 11.20
CA TYR A 284 2.90 -13.99 10.37
C TYR A 284 3.65 -13.56 9.13
N VAL A 285 4.92 -13.16 9.23
CA VAL A 285 5.75 -12.78 8.07
C VAL A 285 5.94 -13.96 7.13
N LEU A 286 6.34 -15.11 7.64
CA LEU A 286 6.61 -16.30 6.83
C LEU A 286 5.36 -16.80 6.11
N VAL A 287 4.27 -16.99 6.84
CA VAL A 287 3.00 -17.50 6.30
C VAL A 287 2.35 -16.47 5.37
N GLY A 288 2.41 -15.18 5.73
CA GLY A 288 1.88 -14.08 4.90
C GLY A 288 2.58 -13.92 3.55
N VAL A 289 3.84 -14.39 3.43
CA VAL A 289 4.55 -14.44 2.16
C VAL A 289 4.39 -15.79 1.48
N ALA A 290 4.58 -16.91 2.20
CA ALA A 290 4.63 -18.24 1.58
C ALA A 290 3.26 -18.73 1.08
N VAL A 291 2.20 -18.60 1.91
CA VAL A 291 0.87 -19.14 1.56
C VAL A 291 0.27 -18.49 0.30
N PRO A 292 0.35 -17.17 0.09
CA PRO A 292 -0.14 -16.58 -1.16
C PRO A 292 0.61 -17.01 -2.42
N LEU A 293 1.76 -17.66 -2.29
CA LEU A 293 2.59 -18.12 -3.40
C LEU A 293 2.38 -19.60 -3.76
N LEU A 294 1.60 -20.33 -2.93
CA LEU A 294 1.19 -21.72 -3.19
C LEU A 294 -0.05 -21.75 -4.08
#